data_bc2b61bd82c7eb0a49eb549d3b0a788f
#
_entry.id   bc2b61bd82c7eb0a49eb549d3b0a788f
#
_cell.length_a   1.000
_cell.length_b   1.000
_cell.length_c   1.000
_cell.angle_alpha   90.00
_cell.angle_beta   90.00
_cell.angle_gamma   90.00
#
_symmetry.space_group_name_H-M   'P 1'
#
loop_
_entity.id
_entity.type
_entity.pdbx_description
1 polymer ?
#
loop_
_entity_poly.entity_id
_entity_poly.type
_entity_poly.pdbx_seq_one_letter_code
_entity_poly.pdbx_strand_id
1 'polypeptide(L)'
;MSEISIQNTAVNLDGLLEVLGQNLYSDSDVAIRELIQNAADACHRHRLEDPGFHDYSIRLKCDPIANKLIIEDNGSGLTLEEVTQFLATIGSGYSRLLRHKTGTEDVVGYFGLGFLTAYIVASKVQVITSSYQTPDKTWNFTSFKGKTYAITPAAPRSRGTTVTLWLEKEYQNLSNSFFLRSIIKKYCCLLPTPIFVDDDLDHINKLQAPWLLNDALRFIYIVSSRQAQKIISTIYSTHLIMAWSTH
;
A
#
# COMPACT_ATOMS: atom_id res chain seq x y z
N MET A 1 -5.54 -34.36 -40.94
CA MET A 1 -5.53 -33.00 -40.35
C MET A 1 -5.36 -33.18 -38.87
N SER A 2 -4.22 -32.79 -38.30
CA SER A 2 -4.00 -32.83 -36.83
C SER A 2 -4.81 -31.74 -36.18
N GLU A 3 -5.69 -32.08 -35.26
CA GLU A 3 -6.43 -31.14 -34.43
C GLU A 3 -5.44 -30.31 -33.63
N ILE A 4 -5.49 -28.99 -33.81
CA ILE A 4 -4.72 -28.03 -32.98
C ILE A 4 -5.44 -27.94 -31.64
N SER A 5 -4.88 -28.53 -30.58
CA SER A 5 -5.37 -28.40 -29.22
C SER A 5 -4.83 -27.07 -28.63
N ILE A 6 -5.73 -26.13 -28.39
CA ILE A 6 -5.40 -24.88 -27.67
C ILE A 6 -5.44 -25.19 -26.18
N GLN A 7 -4.32 -24.98 -25.49
CA GLN A 7 -4.20 -25.17 -24.05
C GLN A 7 -3.92 -23.84 -23.35
N ASN A 8 -4.48 -23.65 -22.14
CA ASN A 8 -4.17 -22.49 -21.32
C ASN A 8 -2.81 -22.66 -20.66
N THR A 9 -2.02 -21.57 -20.62
CA THR A 9 -0.76 -21.55 -19.89
C THR A 9 -1.02 -21.65 -18.39
N ALA A 10 -0.40 -22.64 -17.72
CA ALA A 10 -0.45 -22.74 -16.27
C ALA A 10 0.52 -21.73 -15.63
N VAL A 11 0.08 -21.04 -14.58
CA VAL A 11 0.90 -20.12 -13.79
C VAL A 11 1.38 -20.82 -12.53
N ASN A 12 2.69 -20.94 -12.35
CA ASN A 12 3.29 -21.38 -11.10
C ASN A 12 3.46 -20.17 -10.17
N LEU A 13 2.55 -20.03 -9.19
CA LEU A 13 2.57 -18.91 -8.26
C LEU A 13 3.82 -18.88 -7.38
N ASP A 14 4.34 -20.03 -6.94
CA ASP A 14 5.56 -20.10 -6.12
C ASP A 14 6.76 -19.55 -6.90
N GLY A 15 6.94 -20.01 -8.14
CA GLY A 15 8.00 -19.50 -9.00
C GLY A 15 7.84 -18.01 -9.30
N LEU A 16 6.62 -17.52 -9.46
CA LEU A 16 6.36 -16.09 -9.65
C LEU A 16 6.75 -15.28 -8.40
N LEU A 17 6.32 -15.70 -7.21
CA LEU A 17 6.66 -15.03 -5.95
C LEU A 17 8.17 -15.07 -5.67
N GLU A 18 8.83 -16.19 -6.00
CA GLU A 18 10.30 -16.31 -5.87
C GLU A 18 11.03 -15.32 -6.80
N VAL A 19 10.65 -15.26 -8.08
CA VAL A 19 11.22 -14.31 -9.05
C VAL A 19 10.96 -12.87 -8.64
N LEU A 20 9.76 -12.55 -8.16
CA LEU A 20 9.42 -11.21 -7.66
C LEU A 20 10.25 -10.87 -6.41
N GLY A 21 10.38 -11.81 -5.47
CA GLY A 21 11.16 -11.62 -4.23
C GLY A 21 12.65 -11.39 -4.51
N GLN A 22 13.23 -12.17 -5.42
CA GLN A 22 14.67 -12.09 -5.70
C GLN A 22 15.06 -10.90 -6.60
N ASN A 23 14.23 -10.53 -7.57
CA ASN A 23 14.64 -9.61 -8.64
C ASN A 23 13.95 -8.23 -8.58
N LEU A 24 12.67 -8.17 -8.18
CA LEU A 24 11.91 -6.92 -8.16
C LEU A 24 11.74 -6.36 -6.75
N TYR A 25 11.79 -7.22 -5.73
CA TYR A 25 11.52 -6.85 -4.35
C TYR A 25 12.61 -7.40 -3.42
N SER A 26 13.87 -7.20 -3.80
CA SER A 26 15.04 -7.60 -3.00
C SER A 26 15.10 -6.90 -1.62
N ASP A 27 14.28 -5.88 -1.43
CA ASP A 27 14.16 -5.13 -0.18
C ASP A 27 12.74 -5.33 0.42
N SER A 28 12.66 -5.88 1.64
CA SER A 28 11.41 -6.07 2.38
C SER A 28 10.62 -4.77 2.60
N ASP A 29 11.30 -3.63 2.51
CA ASP A 29 10.72 -2.29 2.62
C ASP A 29 9.63 -2.06 1.56
N VAL A 30 9.78 -2.69 0.39
CA VAL A 30 8.83 -2.54 -0.73
C VAL A 30 7.46 -3.07 -0.35
N ALA A 31 7.38 -4.22 0.35
CA ALA A 31 6.10 -4.78 0.77
C ALA A 31 5.34 -3.81 1.69
N ILE A 32 6.04 -3.19 2.63
CA ILE A 32 5.45 -2.22 3.55
C ILE A 32 5.02 -0.96 2.82
N ARG A 33 5.86 -0.46 1.92
CA ARG A 33 5.54 0.71 1.09
C ARG A 33 4.26 0.49 0.27
N GLU A 34 4.14 -0.64 -0.41
CA GLU A 34 2.98 -0.97 -1.23
C GLU A 34 1.70 -1.09 -0.39
N LEU A 35 1.77 -1.70 0.79
CA LEU A 35 0.60 -1.82 1.68
C LEU A 35 0.18 -0.46 2.26
N ILE A 36 1.13 0.40 2.64
CA ILE A 36 0.83 1.77 3.08
C ILE A 36 0.25 2.58 1.92
N GLN A 37 0.78 2.41 0.69
CA GLN A 37 0.23 3.09 -0.48
C GLN A 37 -1.21 2.66 -0.76
N ASN A 38 -1.53 1.36 -0.67
CA ASN A 38 -2.90 0.86 -0.83
C ASN A 38 -3.84 1.47 0.23
N ALA A 39 -3.39 1.61 1.47
CA ALA A 39 -4.14 2.27 2.54
C ALA A 39 -4.36 3.77 2.26
N ALA A 40 -3.33 4.47 1.75
CA ALA A 40 -3.44 5.87 1.36
C ALA A 40 -4.39 6.07 0.16
N ASP A 41 -4.33 5.17 -0.82
CA ASP A 41 -5.23 5.17 -1.98
C ASP A 41 -6.69 4.93 -1.56
N ALA A 42 -6.94 4.05 -0.57
CA ALA A 42 -8.26 3.83 0.00
C ALA A 42 -8.80 5.10 0.70
N CYS A 43 -7.97 5.82 1.44
CA CYS A 43 -8.30 7.10 2.04
C CYS A 43 -8.57 8.17 0.98
N HIS A 44 -7.75 8.23 -0.05
CA HIS A 44 -7.92 9.17 -1.16
C HIS A 44 -9.22 8.90 -1.93
N ARG A 45 -9.49 7.63 -2.25
CA ARG A 45 -10.75 7.22 -2.89
C ARG A 45 -11.96 7.69 -2.09
N HIS A 46 -11.98 7.40 -0.79
CA HIS A 46 -13.12 7.79 0.05
C HIS A 46 -13.29 9.31 0.09
N ARG A 47 -12.21 10.08 0.11
CA ARG A 47 -12.25 11.56 0.05
C ARG A 47 -12.90 12.09 -1.22
N LEU A 48 -12.69 11.41 -2.36
CA LEU A 48 -13.31 11.78 -3.63
C LEU A 48 -14.80 11.42 -3.66
N GLU A 49 -15.18 10.32 -3.03
CA GLU A 49 -16.55 9.78 -3.04
C GLU A 49 -17.40 10.35 -1.90
N ASP A 50 -16.81 10.74 -0.76
CA ASP A 50 -17.45 11.41 0.39
C ASP A 50 -16.60 12.58 0.88
N PRO A 51 -16.73 13.78 0.28
CA PRO A 51 -15.94 14.96 0.64
C PRO A 51 -16.20 15.48 2.06
N GLY A 52 -17.27 15.03 2.73
CA GLY A 52 -17.63 15.47 4.08
C GLY A 52 -16.75 14.89 5.19
N PHE A 53 -15.97 13.85 4.91
CA PHE A 53 -15.07 13.23 5.87
C PHE A 53 -13.61 13.70 5.66
N HIS A 54 -12.93 14.08 6.74
CA HIS A 54 -11.59 14.65 6.68
C HIS A 54 -10.57 13.97 7.62
N ASP A 55 -11.02 13.16 8.58
CA ASP A 55 -10.14 12.53 9.58
C ASP A 55 -9.60 11.18 9.12
N TYR A 56 -8.83 11.20 8.02
CA TYR A 56 -8.17 10.02 7.49
C TYR A 56 -6.89 9.71 8.25
N SER A 57 -6.64 8.41 8.49
CA SER A 57 -5.41 7.95 9.12
C SER A 57 -5.04 6.53 8.72
N ILE A 58 -3.73 6.26 8.77
CA ILE A 58 -3.15 4.93 8.62
C ILE A 58 -2.43 4.62 9.92
N ARG A 59 -2.70 3.46 10.51
CA ARG A 59 -2.08 3.00 11.77
C ARG A 59 -1.37 1.68 11.55
N LEU A 60 -0.11 1.62 11.94
CA LEU A 60 0.66 0.39 11.95
C LEU A 60 0.86 -0.05 13.39
N LYS A 61 0.65 -1.35 13.67
CA LYS A 61 0.90 -1.95 14.98
C LYS A 61 1.86 -3.11 14.85
N CYS A 62 2.89 -3.10 15.69
CA CYS A 62 3.89 -4.13 15.76
C CYS A 62 3.57 -5.12 16.89
N ASP A 63 3.66 -6.40 16.60
CA ASP A 63 3.62 -7.47 17.61
C ASP A 63 4.85 -8.38 17.41
N PRO A 64 6.00 -8.02 18.01
CA PRO A 64 7.22 -8.81 17.87
C PRO A 64 7.11 -10.21 18.51
N ILE A 65 6.25 -10.38 19.53
CA ILE A 65 6.07 -11.68 20.20
C ILE A 65 5.35 -12.65 19.27
N ALA A 66 4.27 -12.20 18.63
CA ALA A 66 3.52 -13.01 17.69
C ALA A 66 4.07 -12.93 16.25
N ASN A 67 5.17 -12.22 16.04
CA ASN A 67 5.78 -11.94 14.72
C ASN A 67 4.76 -11.41 13.70
N LYS A 68 4.01 -10.38 14.10
CA LYS A 68 2.93 -9.80 13.29
C LYS A 68 3.16 -8.32 13.03
N LEU A 69 2.67 -7.91 11.86
CA LEU A 69 2.46 -6.51 11.51
C LEU A 69 1.00 -6.32 11.14
N ILE A 70 0.38 -5.29 11.69
CA ILE A 70 -1.00 -4.90 11.41
C ILE A 70 -0.96 -3.51 10.78
N ILE A 71 -1.65 -3.34 9.66
CA ILE A 71 -1.80 -2.05 8.96
C ILE A 71 -3.30 -1.79 8.86
N GLU A 72 -3.74 -0.68 9.41
CA GLU A 72 -5.15 -0.29 9.46
C GLU A 72 -5.33 1.09 8.81
N ASP A 73 -6.34 1.21 7.95
CA ASP A 73 -6.84 2.46 7.41
C ASP A 73 -8.33 2.65 7.72
N ASN A 74 -8.76 3.89 7.72
CA ASN A 74 -10.16 4.28 7.82
C ASN A 74 -10.70 4.84 6.48
N GLY A 75 -10.14 4.36 5.37
CA GLY A 75 -10.52 4.74 4.01
C GLY A 75 -11.83 4.14 3.54
N SER A 76 -11.97 3.93 2.24
CA SER A 76 -13.20 3.45 1.60
C SER A 76 -13.62 2.05 2.03
N GLY A 77 -12.70 1.20 2.49
CA GLY A 77 -12.90 -0.23 2.61
C GLY A 77 -13.16 -0.91 1.27
N LEU A 78 -13.51 -2.19 1.30
CA LEU A 78 -13.79 -3.01 0.12
C LEU A 78 -15.13 -3.73 0.26
N THR A 79 -15.90 -3.79 -0.83
CA THR A 79 -17.08 -4.66 -0.96
C THR A 79 -16.66 -6.12 -1.19
N LEU A 80 -17.59 -7.07 -1.14
CA LEU A 80 -17.30 -8.48 -1.43
C LEU A 80 -16.73 -8.67 -2.83
N GLU A 81 -17.30 -7.98 -3.80
CA GLU A 81 -16.87 -8.02 -5.20
C GLU A 81 -15.44 -7.52 -5.34
N GLU A 82 -15.12 -6.41 -4.66
CA GLU A 82 -13.77 -5.82 -4.66
C GLU A 82 -12.76 -6.72 -3.93
N VAL A 83 -13.14 -7.36 -2.80
CA VAL A 83 -12.30 -8.35 -2.11
C VAL A 83 -11.96 -9.51 -3.06
N THR A 84 -12.96 -10.03 -3.78
CA THR A 84 -12.77 -11.13 -4.74
C THR A 84 -11.89 -10.68 -5.91
N GLN A 85 -12.14 -9.50 -6.44
CA GLN A 85 -11.43 -8.99 -7.61
C GLN A 85 -9.98 -8.61 -7.30
N PHE A 86 -9.71 -7.94 -6.15
CA PHE A 86 -8.40 -7.33 -5.88
C PHE A 86 -7.50 -8.15 -4.97
N LEU A 87 -8.06 -8.99 -4.10
CA LEU A 87 -7.28 -9.80 -3.18
C LEU A 87 -7.18 -11.26 -3.61
N ALA A 88 -8.24 -11.80 -4.23
CA ALA A 88 -8.29 -13.18 -4.66
C ALA A 88 -7.82 -13.41 -6.10
N THR A 89 -7.61 -12.33 -6.89
CA THR A 89 -7.19 -12.41 -8.28
C THR A 89 -5.83 -11.74 -8.48
N ILE A 90 -4.85 -12.51 -8.93
CA ILE A 90 -3.49 -12.00 -9.20
C ILE A 90 -3.50 -11.11 -10.44
N GLY A 91 -2.89 -9.93 -10.34
CA GLY A 91 -2.76 -9.00 -11.48
C GLY A 91 -3.96 -8.08 -11.74
N SER A 92 -5.02 -8.17 -10.94
CA SER A 92 -6.14 -7.23 -10.99
C SER A 92 -5.99 -6.15 -9.92
N GLY A 93 -5.21 -5.11 -10.20
CA GLY A 93 -5.03 -3.99 -9.27
C GLY A 93 -6.16 -2.97 -9.36
N TYR A 94 -6.69 -2.56 -8.21
CA TYR A 94 -7.69 -1.50 -8.07
C TYR A 94 -7.25 -0.18 -8.74
N SER A 95 -6.00 0.18 -8.61
CA SER A 95 -5.41 1.38 -9.20
C SER A 95 -5.56 1.45 -10.74
N ARG A 96 -5.60 0.29 -11.42
CA ARG A 96 -5.84 0.22 -12.87
C ARG A 96 -7.28 0.61 -13.24
N LEU A 97 -8.26 0.18 -12.43
CA LEU A 97 -9.68 0.49 -12.66
C LEU A 97 -10.01 1.96 -12.40
N LEU A 98 -9.41 2.57 -11.38
CA LEU A 98 -9.58 3.99 -11.10
C LEU A 98 -9.07 4.87 -12.24
N ARG A 99 -7.89 4.58 -12.79
CA ARG A 99 -7.37 5.33 -13.96
C ARG A 99 -8.29 5.28 -15.17
N HIS A 100 -8.87 4.12 -15.44
CA HIS A 100 -9.83 3.98 -16.54
C HIS A 100 -11.14 4.78 -16.32
N LYS A 101 -11.55 4.96 -15.05
CA LYS A 101 -12.80 5.68 -14.74
C LYS A 101 -12.63 7.19 -14.56
N THR A 102 -11.52 7.65 -14.01
CA THR A 102 -11.34 9.06 -13.61
C THR A 102 -10.43 9.86 -14.53
N GLY A 103 -9.63 9.19 -15.37
CA GLY A 103 -8.64 9.86 -16.24
C GLY A 103 -7.54 10.60 -15.47
N THR A 104 -7.47 10.46 -14.13
CA THR A 104 -6.47 11.13 -13.30
C THR A 104 -5.25 10.23 -13.10
N GLU A 105 -4.06 10.80 -13.32
CA GLU A 105 -2.76 10.12 -13.13
C GLU A 105 -2.35 10.01 -11.65
N ASP A 106 -3.17 10.50 -10.71
CA ASP A 106 -2.83 10.63 -9.30
C ASP A 106 -2.82 9.31 -8.50
N VAL A 107 -3.11 8.17 -9.15
CA VAL A 107 -3.12 6.85 -8.51
C VAL A 107 -1.83 6.09 -8.83
N VAL A 108 -0.98 5.89 -7.83
CA VAL A 108 0.42 5.42 -7.96
C VAL A 108 0.58 3.90 -8.18
N GLY A 109 -0.44 3.07 -7.95
CA GLY A 109 -0.37 1.61 -8.12
C GLY A 109 -0.26 1.15 -9.58
N TYR A 110 0.96 0.97 -10.14
CA TYR A 110 1.20 0.73 -11.57
C TYR A 110 0.82 -0.67 -12.08
N PHE A 111 1.02 -1.74 -11.29
CA PHE A 111 0.99 -3.11 -11.83
C PHE A 111 -0.13 -4.02 -11.31
N GLY A 112 -0.90 -3.61 -10.29
CA GLY A 112 -1.86 -4.51 -9.64
C GLY A 112 -1.19 -5.69 -8.91
N LEU A 113 0.11 -5.60 -8.69
CA LEU A 113 0.93 -6.62 -8.03
C LEU A 113 1.28 -6.24 -6.59
N GLY A 114 0.95 -5.03 -6.15
CA GLY A 114 1.36 -4.50 -4.85
C GLY A 114 0.94 -5.38 -3.68
N PHE A 115 -0.28 -5.93 -3.72
CA PHE A 115 -0.74 -6.83 -2.65
C PHE A 115 -0.01 -8.19 -2.65
N LEU A 116 0.55 -8.63 -3.79
CA LEU A 116 1.35 -9.86 -3.84
C LEU A 116 2.62 -9.78 -3.00
N THR A 117 3.15 -8.56 -2.79
CA THR A 117 4.33 -8.35 -1.95
C THR A 117 4.09 -8.79 -0.51
N ALA A 118 2.84 -8.76 -0.03
CA ALA A 118 2.48 -9.28 1.28
C ALA A 118 2.77 -10.78 1.42
N TYR A 119 2.63 -11.55 0.35
CA TYR A 119 2.89 -13.00 0.36
C TYR A 119 4.38 -13.35 0.29
N ILE A 120 5.23 -12.40 -0.06
CA ILE A 120 6.69 -12.56 0.00
C ILE A 120 7.15 -12.52 1.45
N VAL A 121 6.60 -11.61 2.26
CA VAL A 121 7.05 -11.36 3.64
C VAL A 121 6.24 -12.12 4.69
N ALA A 122 5.06 -12.68 4.34
CA ALA A 122 4.15 -13.29 5.29
C ALA A 122 3.69 -14.69 4.87
N SER A 123 3.67 -15.62 5.82
CA SER A 123 3.12 -16.98 5.66
C SER A 123 1.59 -16.98 5.61
N LYS A 124 0.97 -16.01 6.28
CA LYS A 124 -0.47 -15.80 6.32
C LYS A 124 -0.78 -14.31 6.23
N VAL A 125 -1.77 -13.98 5.42
CA VAL A 125 -2.33 -12.64 5.30
C VAL A 125 -3.81 -12.69 5.61
N GLN A 126 -4.28 -11.78 6.47
CA GLN A 126 -5.69 -11.58 6.76
C GLN A 126 -6.05 -10.14 6.45
N VAL A 127 -7.19 -9.94 5.78
CA VAL A 127 -7.76 -8.62 5.52
C VAL A 127 -9.18 -8.59 6.05
N ILE A 128 -9.44 -7.72 7.03
CA ILE A 128 -10.78 -7.44 7.53
C ILE A 128 -11.17 -6.07 7.00
N THR A 129 -12.29 -6.00 6.27
CA THR A 129 -12.69 -4.78 5.58
C THR A 129 -14.19 -4.57 5.61
N SER A 130 -14.60 -3.30 5.76
CA SER A 130 -16.00 -2.86 5.64
C SER A 130 -16.04 -1.65 4.73
N SER A 131 -16.80 -1.74 3.64
CA SER A 131 -16.96 -0.66 2.68
C SER A 131 -17.94 0.38 3.18
N TYR A 132 -17.66 1.68 2.93
CA TYR A 132 -18.64 2.75 3.17
C TYR A 132 -19.92 2.59 2.33
N GLN A 133 -19.85 1.87 1.19
CA GLN A 133 -20.98 1.58 0.31
C GLN A 133 -21.90 0.50 0.90
N THR A 134 -21.38 -0.38 1.76
CA THR A 134 -22.10 -1.46 2.41
C THR A 134 -21.74 -1.53 3.89
N PRO A 135 -22.06 -0.50 4.70
CA PRO A 135 -21.54 -0.33 6.07
C PRO A 135 -21.95 -1.46 7.02
N ASP A 136 -23.06 -2.15 6.73
CA ASP A 136 -23.55 -3.27 7.54
C ASP A 136 -22.84 -4.60 7.25
N LYS A 137 -21.93 -4.61 6.25
CA LYS A 137 -21.23 -5.82 5.82
C LYS A 137 -19.73 -5.69 6.08
N THR A 138 -19.21 -6.64 6.82
CA THR A 138 -17.76 -6.78 7.05
C THR A 138 -17.30 -8.11 6.52
N TRP A 139 -16.19 -8.10 5.79
CA TRP A 139 -15.61 -9.27 5.16
C TRP A 139 -14.24 -9.57 5.75
N ASN A 140 -13.99 -10.85 5.96
CA ASN A 140 -12.69 -11.38 6.36
C ASN A 140 -12.16 -12.25 5.22
N PHE A 141 -11.13 -11.75 4.56
CA PHE A 141 -10.32 -12.50 3.61
C PHE A 141 -9.10 -13.05 4.35
N THR A 142 -8.85 -14.34 4.22
CA THR A 142 -7.65 -14.99 4.78
C THR A 142 -6.98 -15.80 3.69
N SER A 143 -5.68 -15.61 3.53
CA SER A 143 -4.89 -16.38 2.55
C SER A 143 -3.59 -16.88 3.16
N PHE A 144 -3.17 -18.08 2.71
CA PHE A 144 -1.91 -18.70 3.06
C PHE A 144 -0.99 -18.69 1.85
N LYS A 145 0.07 -17.86 1.91
CA LYS A 145 1.06 -17.67 0.84
C LYS A 145 0.45 -17.39 -0.55
N GLY A 146 -0.75 -16.80 -0.59
CA GLY A 146 -1.43 -16.54 -1.85
C GLY A 146 -1.99 -17.79 -2.57
N LYS A 147 -1.72 -19.02 -2.08
CA LYS A 147 -2.10 -20.28 -2.74
C LYS A 147 -3.56 -20.63 -2.52
N THR A 148 -4.02 -20.44 -1.31
CA THR A 148 -5.40 -20.71 -0.91
C THR A 148 -5.95 -19.50 -0.18
N TYR A 149 -7.24 -19.26 -0.35
CA TYR A 149 -7.92 -18.20 0.38
C TYR A 149 -9.32 -18.63 0.81
N ALA A 150 -9.84 -17.94 1.80
CA ALA A 150 -11.24 -18.00 2.21
C ALA A 150 -11.77 -16.59 2.41
N ILE A 151 -13.02 -16.37 2.04
CA ILE A 151 -13.77 -15.14 2.33
C ILE A 151 -14.95 -15.51 3.19
N THR A 152 -15.08 -14.88 4.35
CA THR A 152 -16.17 -15.11 5.30
C THR A 152 -16.73 -13.80 5.82
N PRO A 153 -18.01 -13.74 6.21
CA PRO A 153 -18.50 -12.62 6.99
C PRO A 153 -17.70 -12.48 8.28
N ALA A 154 -17.55 -11.25 8.76
CA ALA A 154 -16.89 -10.94 10.03
C ALA A 154 -17.78 -10.09 10.93
N ALA A 155 -17.36 -9.91 12.19
CA ALA A 155 -18.06 -9.02 13.13
C ALA A 155 -18.11 -7.60 12.58
N PRO A 156 -19.24 -6.89 12.75
CA PRO A 156 -19.39 -5.51 12.30
C PRO A 156 -18.26 -4.61 12.81
N ARG A 157 -17.76 -3.74 11.93
CA ARG A 157 -16.75 -2.73 12.25
C ARG A 157 -17.08 -1.43 11.52
N SER A 158 -16.45 -0.35 11.93
CA SER A 158 -16.42 0.88 11.14
C SER A 158 -15.76 0.64 9.79
N ARG A 159 -16.08 1.46 8.77
CA ARG A 159 -15.47 1.38 7.44
C ARG A 159 -13.94 1.42 7.51
N GLY A 160 -13.31 0.92 6.47
CA GLY A 160 -11.86 0.85 6.31
C GLY A 160 -11.35 -0.56 6.21
N THR A 161 -10.04 -0.72 6.21
CA THR A 161 -9.38 -2.00 6.02
C THR A 161 -8.32 -2.22 7.09
N THR A 162 -8.25 -3.45 7.61
CA THR A 162 -7.17 -3.91 8.46
C THR A 162 -6.48 -5.08 7.78
N VAL A 163 -5.21 -4.93 7.45
CA VAL A 163 -4.33 -5.97 6.93
C VAL A 163 -3.45 -6.48 8.06
N THR A 164 -3.52 -7.78 8.36
CA THR A 164 -2.66 -8.45 9.33
C THR A 164 -1.74 -9.42 8.62
N LEU A 165 -0.45 -9.26 8.81
CA LEU A 165 0.61 -10.11 8.28
C LEU A 165 1.18 -10.97 9.41
N TRP A 166 1.21 -12.30 9.24
CA TRP A 166 2.03 -13.21 10.03
C TRP A 166 3.33 -13.40 9.28
N LEU A 167 4.36 -12.69 9.75
CA LEU A 167 5.62 -12.57 9.04
C LEU A 167 6.39 -13.90 9.03
N GLU A 168 7.08 -14.15 7.93
CA GLU A 168 8.08 -15.21 7.87
C GLU A 168 9.28 -14.83 8.76
N LYS A 169 10.01 -15.84 9.24
CA LYS A 169 11.12 -15.65 10.18
C LYS A 169 12.21 -14.72 9.63
N GLU A 170 12.40 -14.73 8.32
CA GLU A 170 13.38 -13.90 7.61
C GLU A 170 13.02 -12.41 7.64
N TYR A 171 11.73 -12.10 7.80
CA TYR A 171 11.17 -10.74 7.78
C TYR A 171 10.67 -10.26 9.15
N GLN A 172 11.11 -10.90 10.23
CA GLN A 172 10.70 -10.54 11.60
C GLN A 172 11.05 -9.09 11.99
N ASN A 173 12.04 -8.48 11.32
CA ASN A 173 12.40 -7.06 11.50
C ASN A 173 11.23 -6.12 11.17
N LEU A 174 10.28 -6.54 10.32
CA LEU A 174 9.09 -5.77 9.98
C LEU A 174 8.07 -5.69 11.14
N SER A 175 8.22 -6.50 12.19
CA SER A 175 7.45 -6.37 13.45
C SER A 175 8.11 -5.45 14.47
N ASN A 176 9.16 -4.70 14.08
CA ASN A 176 9.88 -3.76 14.93
C ASN A 176 9.50 -2.32 14.58
N SER A 177 8.98 -1.58 15.54
CA SER A 177 8.50 -0.20 15.38
C SER A 177 9.58 0.77 14.89
N PHE A 178 10.82 0.60 15.38
CA PHE A 178 11.93 1.47 14.97
C PHE A 178 12.23 1.28 13.47
N PHE A 179 12.22 0.03 13.00
CA PHE A 179 12.45 -0.29 11.60
C PHE A 179 11.31 0.25 10.72
N LEU A 180 10.04 0.08 11.13
CA LEU A 180 8.89 0.63 10.40
C LEU A 180 8.95 2.15 10.29
N ARG A 181 9.30 2.86 11.37
CA ARG A 181 9.45 4.33 11.33
C ARG A 181 10.52 4.75 10.32
N SER A 182 11.60 3.99 10.17
CA SER A 182 12.63 4.28 9.18
C SER A 182 12.11 4.14 7.74
N ILE A 183 11.32 3.09 7.46
CA ILE A 183 10.68 2.87 6.16
C ILE A 183 9.71 4.02 5.85
N ILE A 184 8.83 4.37 6.80
CA ILE A 184 7.85 5.44 6.61
C ILE A 184 8.53 6.76 6.31
N LYS A 185 9.56 7.13 7.08
CA LYS A 185 10.34 8.35 6.85
C LYS A 185 11.04 8.37 5.50
N LYS A 186 11.50 7.22 5.03
CA LYS A 186 12.24 7.10 3.77
C LYS A 186 11.34 7.14 2.55
N TYR A 187 10.19 6.46 2.59
CA TYR A 187 9.39 6.21 1.41
C TYR A 187 7.99 6.83 1.43
N CYS A 188 7.43 7.09 2.63
CA CYS A 188 6.05 7.52 2.79
C CYS A 188 5.92 8.94 3.33
N CYS A 189 7.04 9.67 3.48
CA CYS A 189 7.08 11.00 4.10
C CYS A 189 6.22 12.06 3.37
N LEU A 190 5.96 11.88 2.08
CA LEU A 190 5.17 12.81 1.26
C LEU A 190 3.71 12.40 1.12
N LEU A 191 3.28 11.26 1.70
CA LEU A 191 1.88 10.88 1.65
C LEU A 191 1.02 11.87 2.45
N PRO A 192 -0.13 12.30 1.89
CA PRO A 192 -0.98 13.31 2.53
C PRO A 192 -1.77 12.76 3.73
N THR A 193 -1.94 11.44 3.81
CA THR A 193 -2.66 10.79 4.90
C THR A 193 -1.73 10.57 6.09
N PRO A 194 -2.09 11.02 7.31
CA PRO A 194 -1.29 10.82 8.52
C PRO A 194 -1.03 9.34 8.81
N ILE A 195 0.22 8.99 9.13
CA ILE A 195 0.66 7.62 9.40
C ILE A 195 1.21 7.55 10.83
N PHE A 196 0.66 6.65 11.64
CA PHE A 196 1.03 6.42 13.03
C PHE A 196 1.60 5.01 13.20
N VAL A 197 2.53 4.84 14.14
CA VAL A 197 3.09 3.52 14.51
C VAL A 197 2.88 3.28 16.00
N ASP A 198 2.26 2.16 16.33
CA ASP A 198 1.88 1.77 17.69
C ASP A 198 1.02 2.85 18.37
N ASP A 199 1.42 3.31 19.57
CA ASP A 199 0.70 4.30 20.35
C ASP A 199 1.21 5.74 20.13
N ASP A 200 1.90 6.01 19.00
CA ASP A 200 2.37 7.35 18.69
C ASP A 200 1.19 8.35 18.66
N LEU A 201 1.33 9.46 19.37
CA LEU A 201 0.36 10.56 19.37
C LEU A 201 0.50 11.42 18.11
N ASP A 202 1.69 11.51 17.58
CA ASP A 202 2.05 12.29 16.40
C ASP A 202 2.27 11.39 15.18
N HIS A 203 1.80 11.82 14.01
CA HIS A 203 2.08 11.09 12.77
C HIS A 203 3.56 11.23 12.35
N ILE A 204 4.08 10.20 11.68
CA ILE A 204 5.50 10.09 11.34
C ILE A 204 5.85 10.84 10.04
N ASN A 205 4.93 10.86 9.07
CA ASN A 205 5.09 11.50 7.77
C ASN A 205 4.81 13.01 7.82
N LYS A 206 5.59 13.74 8.61
CA LYS A 206 5.44 15.21 8.82
C LYS A 206 6.03 16.08 7.70
N LEU A 207 6.68 15.47 6.73
CA LEU A 207 7.34 16.21 5.66
C LEU A 207 6.32 16.75 4.65
N GLN A 208 6.14 18.06 4.63
CA GLN A 208 5.45 18.71 3.50
C GLN A 208 6.41 18.78 2.30
N ALA A 209 5.85 18.57 1.11
CA ALA A 209 6.64 18.71 -0.11
C ALA A 209 7.24 20.12 -0.18
N PRO A 210 8.55 20.28 -0.45
CA PRO A 210 9.22 21.60 -0.38
C PRO A 210 8.58 22.67 -1.27
N TRP A 211 7.95 22.26 -2.38
CA TRP A 211 7.24 23.17 -3.30
C TRP A 211 5.88 23.64 -2.78
N LEU A 212 5.34 23.04 -1.71
CA LEU A 212 4.13 23.50 -1.03
C LEU A 212 4.43 24.47 0.13
N LEU A 213 5.71 24.61 0.49
CA LEU A 213 6.15 25.53 1.55
C LEU A 213 6.28 26.94 0.98
N ASN A 214 6.01 27.94 1.83
CA ASN A 214 6.38 29.33 1.48
C ASN A 214 7.92 29.44 1.37
N ASP A 215 8.42 30.47 0.66
CA ASP A 215 9.84 30.58 0.31
C ASP A 215 10.80 30.52 1.51
N ALA A 216 10.41 31.06 2.66
CA ALA A 216 11.24 31.05 3.88
C ALA A 216 11.34 29.61 4.46
N LEU A 217 10.23 28.89 4.57
CA LEU A 217 10.21 27.51 5.06
C LEU A 217 10.87 26.56 4.06
N ARG A 218 10.73 26.83 2.77
CA ARG A 218 11.38 26.11 1.68
C ARG A 218 12.89 26.17 1.78
N PHE A 219 13.44 27.36 2.08
CA PHE A 219 14.88 27.58 2.27
C PHE A 219 15.41 26.84 3.52
N ILE A 220 14.69 26.93 4.65
CA ILE A 220 15.05 26.25 5.90
C ILE A 220 15.03 24.72 5.70
N TYR A 221 14.03 24.20 4.99
CA TYR A 221 13.91 22.78 4.68
C TYR A 221 15.08 22.26 3.83
N ILE A 222 15.48 23.00 2.80
CA ILE A 222 16.61 22.64 1.92
C ILE A 222 17.94 22.62 2.69
N VAL A 223 18.13 23.55 3.61
CA VAL A 223 19.38 23.69 4.38
C VAL A 223 19.48 22.66 5.51
N SER A 224 18.36 22.29 6.15
CA SER A 224 18.35 21.45 7.36
C SER A 224 18.43 19.94 7.11
N SER A 225 18.24 19.45 5.87
CA SER A 225 18.14 18.02 5.59
C SER A 225 18.98 17.56 4.40
N ARG A 226 20.17 16.99 4.68
CA ARG A 226 21.00 16.33 3.64
C ARG A 226 20.28 15.18 2.93
N GLN A 227 19.33 14.54 3.59
CA GLN A 227 18.54 13.42 3.02
C GLN A 227 17.43 13.95 2.09
N ALA A 228 16.79 15.07 2.47
CA ALA A 228 15.84 15.77 1.62
C ALA A 228 16.52 16.36 0.37
N GLN A 229 17.76 16.80 0.46
CA GLN A 229 18.52 17.26 -0.71
C GLN A 229 18.69 16.17 -1.77
N LYS A 230 18.87 14.92 -1.36
CA LYS A 230 19.01 13.78 -2.29
C LYS A 230 17.68 13.43 -2.99
N ILE A 231 16.57 13.48 -2.27
CA ILE A 231 15.22 13.30 -2.81
C ILE A 231 14.86 14.44 -3.76
N ILE A 232 15.12 15.68 -3.33
CA ILE A 232 14.86 16.89 -4.12
C ILE A 232 15.70 16.91 -5.40
N SER A 233 16.99 16.54 -5.35
CA SER A 233 17.84 16.49 -6.54
C SER A 233 17.32 15.47 -7.57
N THR A 234 16.79 14.34 -7.10
CA THR A 234 16.20 13.31 -7.99
C THR A 234 14.89 13.81 -8.62
N ILE A 235 14.05 14.51 -7.86
CA ILE A 235 12.77 15.05 -8.36
C ILE A 235 13.00 16.23 -9.30
N TYR A 236 13.93 17.13 -8.99
CA TYR A 236 14.28 18.26 -9.88
C TYR A 236 14.93 17.80 -11.18
N SER A 237 15.76 16.75 -11.16
CA SER A 237 16.31 16.19 -12.40
C SER A 237 15.20 15.58 -13.27
N THR A 238 14.19 14.97 -12.70
CA THR A 238 13.06 14.38 -13.44
C THR A 238 12.12 15.46 -13.99
N HIS A 239 11.85 16.53 -13.25
CA HIS A 239 10.98 17.62 -13.71
C HIS A 239 11.67 18.57 -14.69
N LEU A 240 12.98 18.81 -14.58
CA LEU A 240 13.72 19.59 -15.59
C LEU A 240 13.77 18.86 -16.93
N ILE A 241 13.87 17.53 -16.94
CA ILE A 241 13.83 16.74 -18.18
C ILE A 241 12.45 16.86 -18.87
N MET A 242 11.36 16.94 -18.10
CA MET A 242 10.01 17.13 -18.67
C MET A 242 9.77 18.56 -19.21
N ALA A 243 10.36 19.57 -18.58
CA ALA A 243 10.20 20.97 -19.00
C ALA A 243 11.01 21.33 -20.27
N TRP A 244 12.03 20.54 -20.64
CA TRP A 244 12.86 20.75 -21.82
C TRP A 244 12.38 19.93 -23.05
N SER A 245 11.40 19.05 -22.88
CA SER A 245 10.83 18.27 -23.99
C SER A 245 9.60 18.91 -24.64
N THR A 246 9.23 20.13 -24.26
CA THR A 246 8.06 20.89 -24.80
C THR A 246 8.44 22.22 -25.46
N HIS A 247 9.66 22.30 -26.02
CA HIS A 247 10.04 23.37 -26.96
C HIS A 247 10.65 22.80 -28.21
#